data_b8b20383b81381291b4697bd88ad7b32
#
_entry.id   b8b20383b81381291b4697bd88ad7b32
#
_cell.length_a   1.000
_cell.length_b   1.000
_cell.length_c   1.000
_cell.angle_alpha   90.00
_cell.angle_beta   90.00
_cell.angle_gamma   90.00
#
_symmetry.space_group_name_H-M   'P 1'
#
loop_
_entity.id
_entity.type
_entity.pdbx_description
1 polymer ?
#
loop_
_entity_poly.entity_id
_entity_poly.type
_entity_poly.pdbx_seq_one_letter_code
_entity_poly.pdbx_strand_id
1 'polypeptide(L)'
;MAQITIQDLQTTGQLLAYASPYQQDNYNCVLAAVNQDGLALQYASSRLQDDASLAIIAIKNSFCGDALAYVSERLLHDTNIYAVKQETKTNHETAMSNIIYTNPMLLENADNFLKNYKPFILRVVKMNGMALQFASESLKNDIDVIDAANNQPNRNINNIINII
;
A
#
# COMPACT_ATOMS: atom_id res chain seq x y z
N MET A 1 -11.85 16.38 -20.20
CA MET A 1 -11.01 15.62 -19.26
C MET A 1 -11.26 14.15 -19.50
N ALA A 2 -10.22 13.31 -19.54
CA ALA A 2 -10.40 11.86 -19.66
C ALA A 2 -11.18 11.35 -18.44
N GLN A 3 -12.13 10.44 -18.66
CA GLN A 3 -12.91 9.85 -17.58
C GLN A 3 -12.03 8.83 -16.85
N ILE A 4 -11.91 8.93 -15.53
CA ILE A 4 -11.18 7.97 -14.70
C ILE A 4 -11.95 6.64 -14.74
N THR A 5 -11.26 5.56 -15.07
CA THR A 5 -11.84 4.20 -15.14
C THR A 5 -11.58 3.46 -13.82
N ILE A 6 -12.31 2.35 -13.60
CA ILE A 6 -12.05 1.46 -12.46
C ILE A 6 -10.63 0.89 -12.53
N GLN A 7 -10.13 0.62 -13.75
CA GLN A 7 -8.78 0.11 -13.95
C GLN A 7 -7.70 1.12 -13.56
N ASP A 8 -7.91 2.41 -13.82
CA ASP A 8 -7.02 3.47 -13.35
C ASP A 8 -6.98 3.50 -11.81
N LEU A 9 -8.12 3.37 -11.14
CA LEU A 9 -8.23 3.31 -9.68
C LEU A 9 -7.59 2.06 -9.08
N GLN A 10 -7.63 0.93 -9.76
CA GLN A 10 -6.93 -0.30 -9.37
C GLN A 10 -5.41 -0.18 -9.50
N THR A 11 -4.94 0.71 -10.36
CA THR A 11 -3.51 0.97 -10.55
C THR A 11 -3.01 2.06 -9.59
N THR A 12 -3.82 3.10 -9.39
CA THR A 12 -3.48 4.26 -8.56
C THR A 12 -4.72 4.75 -7.82
N GLY A 13 -4.94 4.27 -6.58
CA GLY A 13 -6.13 4.59 -5.78
C GLY A 13 -6.31 6.09 -5.52
N GLN A 14 -5.21 6.84 -5.41
CA GLN A 14 -5.22 8.30 -5.21
C GLN A 14 -5.89 9.07 -6.37
N LEU A 15 -6.07 8.48 -7.56
CA LEU A 15 -6.83 9.09 -8.64
C LEU A 15 -8.30 9.34 -8.28
N LEU A 16 -8.81 8.70 -7.21
CA LEU A 16 -10.16 8.98 -6.70
C LEU A 16 -10.33 10.47 -6.31
N ALA A 17 -9.26 11.17 -5.92
CA ALA A 17 -9.26 12.61 -5.64
C ALA A 17 -9.74 13.45 -6.83
N TYR A 18 -9.47 12.98 -8.05
CA TYR A 18 -9.79 13.68 -9.30
C TYR A 18 -11.02 13.09 -9.99
N ALA A 19 -11.63 12.07 -9.40
CA ALA A 19 -12.85 11.46 -9.91
C ALA A 19 -14.07 12.38 -9.72
N SER A 20 -15.10 12.17 -10.53
CA SER A 20 -16.34 12.92 -10.38
C SER A 20 -17.04 12.62 -9.04
N PRO A 21 -17.87 13.52 -8.50
CA PRO A 21 -18.65 13.27 -7.28
C PRO A 21 -19.50 11.98 -7.38
N TYR A 22 -19.98 11.64 -8.57
CA TYR A 22 -20.68 10.38 -8.82
C TYR A 22 -19.78 9.15 -8.60
N GLN A 23 -18.53 9.22 -9.06
CA GLN A 23 -17.56 8.14 -8.87
C GLN A 23 -17.07 8.04 -7.42
N GLN A 24 -16.90 9.18 -6.74
CA GLN A 24 -16.56 9.25 -5.31
C GLN A 24 -17.70 8.71 -4.42
N ASP A 25 -18.93 8.68 -4.92
CA ASP A 25 -20.10 8.05 -4.25
C ASP A 25 -20.44 6.66 -4.82
N ASN A 26 -19.66 6.14 -5.75
CA ASN A 26 -19.86 4.81 -6.33
C ASN A 26 -19.05 3.77 -5.56
N TYR A 27 -19.72 2.79 -4.96
CA TYR A 27 -19.10 1.74 -4.15
C TYR A 27 -17.96 1.02 -4.89
N ASN A 28 -18.16 0.62 -6.16
CA ASN A 28 -17.16 -0.13 -6.91
C ASN A 28 -15.92 0.71 -7.24
N CYS A 29 -16.09 2.00 -7.53
CA CYS A 29 -14.96 2.91 -7.75
C CYS A 29 -14.15 3.10 -6.47
N VAL A 30 -14.84 3.35 -5.34
CA VAL A 30 -14.18 3.51 -4.04
C VAL A 30 -13.52 2.21 -3.59
N LEU A 31 -14.20 1.06 -3.76
CA LEU A 31 -13.62 -0.25 -3.46
C LEU A 31 -12.34 -0.52 -4.26
N ALA A 32 -12.33 -0.22 -5.56
CA ALA A 32 -11.15 -0.36 -6.40
C ALA A 32 -9.99 0.50 -5.88
N ALA A 33 -10.27 1.76 -5.53
CA ALA A 33 -9.29 2.70 -5.00
C ALA A 33 -8.73 2.27 -3.64
N VAL A 34 -9.58 1.89 -2.67
CA VAL A 34 -9.14 1.49 -1.31
C VAL A 34 -8.46 0.13 -1.28
N ASN A 35 -8.72 -0.74 -2.24
CA ASN A 35 -7.97 -1.98 -2.39
C ASN A 35 -6.51 -1.73 -2.81
N GLN A 36 -6.28 -0.68 -3.58
CA GLN A 36 -4.95 -0.29 -4.02
C GLN A 36 -4.24 0.58 -2.97
N ASP A 37 -4.96 1.54 -2.38
CA ASP A 37 -4.47 2.45 -1.34
C ASP A 37 -5.60 2.78 -0.37
N GLY A 38 -5.53 2.28 0.86
CA GLY A 38 -6.55 2.49 1.89
C GLY A 38 -6.80 3.97 2.20
N LEU A 39 -5.79 4.84 2.04
CA LEU A 39 -5.94 6.28 2.26
C LEU A 39 -6.83 6.95 1.20
N ALA A 40 -7.11 6.28 0.06
CA ALA A 40 -8.06 6.79 -0.93
C ALA A 40 -9.48 6.96 -0.36
N LEU A 41 -9.81 6.33 0.78
CA LEU A 41 -11.09 6.51 1.47
C LEU A 41 -11.38 7.99 1.79
N GLN A 42 -10.36 8.83 1.99
CA GLN A 42 -10.52 10.27 2.24
C GLN A 42 -11.29 11.01 1.13
N TYR A 43 -11.26 10.49 -0.11
CA TYR A 43 -11.91 11.08 -1.27
C TYR A 43 -13.30 10.49 -1.56
N ALA A 44 -13.71 9.49 -0.79
CA ALA A 44 -15.04 8.92 -0.92
C ALA A 44 -16.11 9.86 -0.32
N SER A 45 -17.35 9.70 -0.78
CA SER A 45 -18.48 10.41 -0.16
C SER A 45 -18.62 10.04 1.33
N SER A 46 -19.21 10.95 2.12
CA SER A 46 -19.46 10.70 3.56
C SER A 46 -20.29 9.44 3.79
N ARG A 47 -21.19 9.09 2.86
CA ARG A 47 -21.96 7.86 2.90
C ARG A 47 -21.07 6.61 2.83
N LEU A 48 -20.05 6.63 1.98
CA LEU A 48 -19.12 5.51 1.81
C LEU A 48 -18.01 5.50 2.86
N GLN A 49 -17.66 6.66 3.43
CA GLN A 49 -16.82 6.74 4.62
C GLN A 49 -17.51 6.17 5.87
N ASP A 50 -18.85 6.07 5.86
CA ASP A 50 -19.67 5.43 6.90
C ASP A 50 -20.00 3.95 6.60
N ASP A 51 -19.45 3.38 5.53
CA ASP A 51 -19.59 1.96 5.22
C ASP A 51 -18.53 1.14 5.95
N ALA A 52 -18.98 0.27 6.87
CA ALA A 52 -18.07 -0.53 7.71
C ALA A 52 -17.21 -1.50 6.89
N SER A 53 -17.72 -2.02 5.77
CA SER A 53 -16.97 -2.96 4.92
C SER A 53 -15.83 -2.23 4.19
N LEU A 54 -16.11 -1.06 3.63
CA LEU A 54 -15.08 -0.22 2.99
C LEU A 54 -14.06 0.28 4.03
N ALA A 55 -14.53 0.69 5.22
CA ALA A 55 -13.66 1.11 6.32
C ALA A 55 -12.67 0.00 6.72
N ILE A 56 -13.14 -1.24 6.89
CA ILE A 56 -12.27 -2.39 7.22
C ILE A 56 -11.22 -2.62 6.11
N ILE A 57 -11.63 -2.59 4.85
CA ILE A 57 -10.72 -2.78 3.72
C ILE A 57 -9.69 -1.65 3.67
N ALA A 58 -10.12 -0.40 3.82
CA ALA A 58 -9.24 0.75 3.83
C ALA A 58 -8.21 0.71 4.98
N ILE A 59 -8.64 0.35 6.19
CA ILE A 59 -7.76 0.19 7.36
C ILE A 59 -6.71 -0.88 7.10
N LYS A 60 -7.09 -2.04 6.56
CA LYS A 60 -6.16 -3.13 6.23
C LYS A 60 -5.17 -2.76 5.13
N ASN A 61 -5.58 -1.92 4.19
CA ASN A 61 -4.75 -1.47 3.06
C ASN A 61 -4.07 -0.10 3.30
N SER A 62 -3.92 0.32 4.56
CA SER A 62 -3.20 1.53 4.95
C SER A 62 -2.09 1.23 5.96
N PHE A 63 -1.10 2.13 6.06
CA PHE A 63 -0.02 1.94 7.03
C PHE A 63 -0.55 1.95 8.45
N CYS A 64 -0.29 0.87 9.19
CA CYS A 64 -0.72 0.72 10.59
C CYS A 64 -2.21 1.06 10.84
N GLY A 65 -3.04 0.97 9.79
CA GLY A 65 -4.46 1.29 9.87
C GLY A 65 -4.78 2.79 9.87
N ASP A 66 -3.91 3.61 9.25
CA ASP A 66 -4.06 5.07 9.25
C ASP A 66 -5.32 5.57 8.53
N ALA A 67 -5.92 4.75 7.64
CA ALA A 67 -7.20 5.07 7.02
C ALA A 67 -8.35 5.25 8.03
N LEU A 68 -8.17 4.83 9.29
CA LEU A 68 -9.13 5.13 10.37
C LEU A 68 -9.42 6.63 10.52
N ALA A 69 -8.47 7.50 10.14
CA ALA A 69 -8.66 8.95 10.18
C ALA A 69 -9.77 9.46 9.22
N TYR A 70 -10.17 8.64 8.25
CA TYR A 70 -11.14 9.01 7.20
C TYR A 70 -12.46 8.25 7.29
N VAL A 71 -12.66 7.43 8.30
CA VAL A 71 -13.96 6.79 8.54
C VAL A 71 -14.89 7.76 9.30
N SER A 72 -16.21 7.53 9.21
CA SER A 72 -17.17 8.34 9.92
C SER A 72 -16.99 8.27 11.44
N GLU A 73 -17.42 9.34 12.14
CA GLU A 73 -17.39 9.39 13.61
C GLU A 73 -18.13 8.21 14.25
N ARG A 74 -19.24 7.76 13.65
CA ARG A 74 -19.99 6.58 14.11
C ARG A 74 -19.12 5.33 14.16
N LEU A 75 -18.30 5.10 13.13
CA LEU A 75 -17.43 3.92 13.03
C LEU A 75 -16.19 4.02 13.92
N LEU A 76 -15.76 5.21 14.33
CA LEU A 76 -14.65 5.37 15.28
C LEU A 76 -14.96 4.75 16.65
N HIS A 77 -16.25 4.64 16.99
CA HIS A 77 -16.72 4.02 18.25
C HIS A 77 -17.05 2.53 18.10
N ASP A 78 -16.91 1.97 16.90
CA ASP A 78 -17.12 0.55 16.64
C ASP A 78 -15.91 -0.28 17.11
N THR A 79 -16.16 -1.19 18.03
CA THR A 79 -15.11 -2.04 18.63
C THR A 79 -14.44 -2.95 17.61
N ASN A 80 -15.17 -3.40 16.57
CA ASN A 80 -14.60 -4.23 15.51
C ASN A 80 -13.65 -3.42 14.63
N ILE A 81 -14.02 -2.19 14.28
CA ILE A 81 -13.19 -1.27 13.50
C ILE A 81 -11.88 -1.00 14.25
N TYR A 82 -11.98 -0.72 15.55
CA TYR A 82 -10.79 -0.48 16.38
C TYR A 82 -9.91 -1.73 16.51
N ALA A 83 -10.50 -2.91 16.68
CA ALA A 83 -9.78 -4.17 16.75
C ALA A 83 -9.02 -4.45 15.44
N VAL A 84 -9.66 -4.24 14.28
CA VAL A 84 -9.01 -4.38 12.95
C VAL A 84 -7.82 -3.44 12.82
N LYS A 85 -7.92 -2.20 13.30
CA LYS A 85 -6.78 -1.27 13.28
C LYS A 85 -5.61 -1.80 14.11
N GLN A 86 -5.86 -2.27 15.33
CA GLN A 86 -4.80 -2.78 16.21
C GLN A 86 -4.14 -4.03 15.62
N GLU A 87 -4.94 -4.95 15.07
CA GLU A 87 -4.44 -6.14 14.38
C GLU A 87 -3.56 -5.75 13.19
N THR A 88 -4.04 -4.84 12.31
CA THR A 88 -3.30 -4.37 11.14
C THR A 88 -1.97 -3.75 11.54
N LYS A 89 -1.97 -2.87 12.56
CA LYS A 89 -0.76 -2.26 13.08
C LYS A 89 0.24 -3.31 13.56
N THR A 90 -0.20 -4.24 14.39
CA THR A 90 0.67 -5.30 14.95
C THR A 90 1.25 -6.19 13.85
N ASN A 91 0.43 -6.57 12.87
CA ASN A 91 0.87 -7.40 11.75
C ASN A 91 1.92 -6.69 10.89
N HIS A 92 1.71 -5.42 10.56
CA HIS A 92 2.70 -4.63 9.79
C HIS A 92 4.02 -4.45 10.56
N GLU A 93 3.96 -4.06 11.84
CA GLU A 93 5.16 -3.89 12.67
C GLU A 93 5.95 -5.19 12.79
N THR A 94 5.27 -6.32 12.97
CA THR A 94 5.90 -7.64 13.06
C THR A 94 6.52 -8.06 11.73
N ALA A 95 5.79 -7.90 10.61
CA ALA A 95 6.29 -8.23 9.28
C ALA A 95 7.50 -7.38 8.91
N MET A 96 7.42 -6.06 9.12
CA MET A 96 8.53 -5.14 8.86
C MET A 96 9.77 -5.48 9.69
N SER A 97 9.60 -5.80 10.98
CA SER A 97 10.70 -6.24 11.85
C SER A 97 11.36 -7.51 11.31
N ASN A 98 10.58 -8.53 11.00
CA ASN A 98 11.10 -9.80 10.49
C ASN A 98 11.86 -9.60 9.17
N ILE A 99 11.30 -8.82 8.23
CA ILE A 99 11.95 -8.55 6.94
C ILE A 99 13.28 -7.83 7.14
N ILE A 100 13.32 -6.79 8.00
CA ILE A 100 14.52 -5.99 8.23
C ILE A 100 15.58 -6.73 9.03
N TYR A 101 15.20 -7.36 10.16
CA TYR A 101 16.18 -7.91 11.09
C TYR A 101 16.53 -9.37 10.85
N THR A 102 15.69 -10.11 10.10
CA THR A 102 15.93 -11.53 9.85
C THR A 102 16.37 -11.76 8.40
N ASN A 103 15.53 -11.43 7.44
CA ASN A 103 15.81 -11.68 6.02
C ASN A 103 14.98 -10.78 5.10
N PRO A 104 15.61 -9.85 4.34
CA PRO A 104 14.92 -9.01 3.37
C PRO A 104 14.11 -9.76 2.30
N MET A 105 14.46 -11.03 2.01
CA MET A 105 13.73 -11.87 1.04
C MET A 105 12.35 -12.29 1.53
N LEU A 106 12.06 -12.19 2.85
CA LEU A 106 10.72 -12.41 3.39
C LEU A 106 9.67 -11.42 2.86
N LEU A 107 10.11 -10.36 2.16
CA LEU A 107 9.23 -9.47 1.42
C LEU A 107 8.32 -10.22 0.43
N GLU A 108 8.75 -11.39 -0.08
CA GLU A 108 7.92 -12.25 -0.92
C GLU A 108 6.56 -12.57 -0.28
N ASN A 109 6.55 -12.81 1.03
CA ASN A 109 5.35 -13.20 1.79
C ASN A 109 4.62 -12.02 2.44
N ALA A 110 5.12 -10.78 2.24
CA ALA A 110 4.46 -9.59 2.76
C ALA A 110 3.15 -9.32 2.02
N ASP A 111 2.24 -8.59 2.67
CA ASP A 111 1.02 -8.13 2.03
C ASP A 111 1.28 -7.06 0.94
N ASN A 112 0.25 -6.76 0.17
CA ASN A 112 0.36 -5.80 -0.93
C ASN A 112 0.66 -4.38 -0.45
N PHE A 113 0.22 -4.02 0.76
CA PHE A 113 0.52 -2.72 1.33
C PHE A 113 2.03 -2.57 1.53
N LEU A 114 2.68 -3.50 2.25
CA LEU A 114 4.12 -3.45 2.52
C LEU A 114 4.94 -3.50 1.22
N LYS A 115 4.51 -4.30 0.24
CA LYS A 115 5.13 -4.36 -1.10
C LYS A 115 5.04 -3.05 -1.87
N ASN A 116 4.05 -2.21 -1.57
CA ASN A 116 3.82 -0.91 -2.20
C ASN A 116 4.26 0.29 -1.34
N TYR A 117 4.76 0.06 -0.12
CA TYR A 117 5.15 1.12 0.79
C TYR A 117 6.60 1.57 0.52
N LYS A 118 6.76 2.61 -0.33
CA LYS A 118 8.06 3.09 -0.83
C LYS A 118 9.12 3.31 0.27
N PRO A 119 8.83 3.98 1.42
CA PRO A 119 9.84 4.17 2.46
C PRO A 119 10.40 2.86 3.02
N PHE A 120 9.55 1.85 3.17
CA PHE A 120 9.95 0.52 3.63
C PHE A 120 10.75 -0.22 2.56
N ILE A 121 10.26 -0.24 1.30
CA ILE A 121 10.96 -0.89 0.18
C ILE A 121 12.35 -0.29 -0.02
N LEU A 122 12.52 1.04 0.03
CA LEU A 122 13.83 1.69 -0.04
C LEU A 122 14.80 1.17 1.03
N ARG A 123 14.30 0.90 2.25
CA ARG A 123 15.12 0.32 3.31
C ARG A 123 15.49 -1.13 3.03
N VAL A 124 14.53 -1.93 2.59
CA VAL A 124 14.73 -3.36 2.30
C VAL A 124 15.70 -3.56 1.14
N VAL A 125 15.54 -2.83 0.04
CA VAL A 125 16.41 -2.96 -1.14
C VAL A 125 17.84 -2.45 -0.89
N LYS A 126 18.03 -1.49 0.01
CA LYS A 126 19.37 -1.09 0.47
C LYS A 126 20.09 -2.20 1.25
N MET A 127 19.37 -3.09 1.89
CA MET A 127 19.95 -4.24 2.59
C MET A 127 20.19 -5.41 1.61
N ASN A 128 19.25 -5.68 0.73
CA ASN A 128 19.37 -6.67 -0.33
C ASN A 128 18.59 -6.24 -1.58
N GLY A 129 19.30 -5.77 -2.61
CA GLY A 129 18.70 -5.29 -3.86
C GLY A 129 17.89 -6.35 -4.59
N MET A 130 18.16 -7.65 -4.38
CA MET A 130 17.36 -8.73 -4.99
C MET A 130 15.92 -8.75 -4.45
N ALA A 131 15.66 -8.18 -3.29
CA ALA A 131 14.30 -8.08 -2.75
C ALA A 131 13.40 -7.17 -3.60
N LEU A 132 13.96 -6.34 -4.49
CA LEU A 132 13.19 -5.52 -5.43
C LEU A 132 12.20 -6.33 -6.28
N GLN A 133 12.53 -7.58 -6.63
CA GLN A 133 11.64 -8.46 -7.40
C GLN A 133 10.27 -8.69 -6.73
N PHE A 134 10.19 -8.54 -5.41
CA PHE A 134 8.97 -8.74 -4.63
C PHE A 134 8.19 -7.45 -4.32
N ALA A 135 8.75 -6.28 -4.69
CA ALA A 135 8.03 -5.02 -4.58
C ALA A 135 6.84 -4.94 -5.55
N SER A 136 5.96 -3.97 -5.35
CA SER A 136 4.88 -3.70 -6.32
C SER A 136 5.44 -3.29 -7.68
N GLU A 137 4.65 -3.51 -8.76
CA GLU A 137 5.07 -3.16 -10.12
C GLU A 137 5.40 -1.66 -10.26
N SER A 138 4.68 -0.79 -9.54
CA SER A 138 4.97 0.63 -9.51
C SER A 138 6.35 0.94 -8.93
N LEU A 139 6.73 0.26 -7.85
CA LEU A 139 8.02 0.47 -7.18
C LEU A 139 9.19 -0.25 -7.88
N LYS A 140 8.94 -1.32 -8.61
CA LYS A 140 9.95 -1.94 -9.49
C LYS A 140 10.41 -1.01 -10.61
N ASN A 141 9.55 -0.09 -11.03
CA ASN A 141 9.84 0.91 -12.07
C ASN A 141 10.19 2.30 -11.49
N ASP A 142 10.24 2.45 -10.17
CA ASP A 142 10.58 3.71 -9.51
C ASP A 142 12.10 3.90 -9.50
N ILE A 143 12.57 5.02 -10.06
CA ILE A 143 14.00 5.28 -10.25
C ILE A 143 14.77 5.33 -8.92
N ASP A 144 14.19 5.93 -7.87
CA ASP A 144 14.86 6.01 -6.55
C ASP A 144 15.04 4.62 -5.93
N VAL A 145 14.06 3.72 -6.15
CA VAL A 145 14.08 2.35 -5.63
C VAL A 145 15.08 1.50 -6.41
N ILE A 146 15.12 1.63 -7.74
CA ILE A 146 16.09 0.96 -8.60
C ILE A 146 17.52 1.38 -8.23
N ASP A 147 17.77 2.68 -8.09
CA ASP A 147 19.08 3.21 -7.73
C ASP A 147 19.49 2.73 -6.32
N ALA A 148 18.56 2.72 -5.36
CA ALA A 148 18.83 2.19 -4.02
C ALA A 148 19.17 0.68 -4.04
N ALA A 149 18.52 -0.10 -4.91
CA ALA A 149 18.79 -1.52 -5.07
C ALA A 149 20.15 -1.80 -5.71
N ASN A 150 20.60 -0.92 -6.64
CA ASN A 150 21.85 -1.07 -7.38
C ASN A 150 23.07 -0.56 -6.59
N ASN A 151 22.91 0.47 -5.78
CA ASN A 151 24.01 1.13 -5.04
C ASN A 151 24.38 0.45 -3.72
N GLN A 152 24.40 -0.90 -3.67
CA GLN A 152 24.81 -1.62 -2.46
C GLN A 152 26.31 -1.70 -2.31
N PRO A 153 26.86 -1.38 -1.11
CA PRO A 153 28.34 -1.36 -0.90
C PRO A 153 29.00 -2.74 -1.00
N ASN A 154 28.26 -3.85 -1.12
CA ASN A 154 28.80 -5.21 -1.14
C ASN A 154 28.43 -6.03 -2.38
N ARG A 155 28.01 -5.40 -3.49
CA ARG A 155 27.84 -6.16 -4.74
C ARG A 155 29.18 -6.34 -5.44
N ASN A 156 29.68 -7.57 -5.40
CA ASN A 156 30.64 -8.05 -6.42
C ASN A 156 29.98 -7.88 -7.80
N ILE A 157 30.53 -6.98 -8.61
CA ILE A 157 30.00 -6.51 -9.91
C ILE A 157 29.83 -7.65 -10.95
N ASN A 158 30.27 -8.87 -10.62
CA ASN A 158 30.36 -9.98 -11.55
C ASN A 158 29.07 -10.77 -11.81
N ASN A 159 27.94 -10.47 -11.16
CA ASN A 159 26.68 -11.21 -11.32
C ASN A 159 25.56 -10.45 -12.06
N ILE A 160 25.80 -9.23 -12.56
CA ILE A 160 24.75 -8.41 -13.20
C ILE A 160 24.67 -8.61 -14.72
N ILE A 161 25.65 -9.26 -15.34
CA ILE A 161 25.70 -9.40 -16.82
C ILE A 161 24.77 -10.50 -17.37
N ASN A 162 24.12 -11.31 -16.53
CA ASN A 162 23.33 -12.47 -16.98
C ASN A 162 21.80 -12.33 -16.83
N ILE A 163 21.24 -11.12 -16.64
CA ILE A 163 19.80 -10.89 -16.53
C ILE A 163 19.34 -9.74 -17.47
N ILE A 164 19.90 -9.69 -18.66
CA ILE A 164 19.33 -8.91 -19.78
C ILE A 164 19.08 -9.86 -20.93
#